data_54e23f386a1ce15d3bbb9f26b97d52f3
#
_entry.id   54e23f386a1ce15d3bbb9f26b97d52f3
#
_cell.length_a   1.000
_cell.length_b   1.000
_cell.length_c   1.000
_cell.angle_alpha   90.00
_cell.angle_beta   90.00
_cell.angle_gamma   90.00
#
_symmetry.space_group_name_H-M   'P 1'
#
loop_
_entity.id
_entity.type
_entity.pdbx_description
1 polymer ?
#
loop_
_entity_poly.entity_id
_entity_poly.type
_entity_poly.pdbx_seq_one_letter_code
_entity_poly.pdbx_strand_id
1 'polypeptide(L)'
;MAKVAWQAGIDYVSGALCKCGKKEPHKHGRMLLATHRRAATTSDSCNRLYLRDESNFVKSGSTNAVWARSRFQAVAEMVHDRSMDLSKITQDQIDFLAQRNNPRGKKTMKAYYWYICGREYDAQHPRP
;
A
#
# COMPACT_ATOMS: atom_id res chain seq x y z
N MET A 1 5.39 19.97 -14.75
CA MET A 1 4.42 19.81 -13.64
C MET A 1 4.05 21.20 -13.12
N ALA A 2 2.77 21.54 -13.18
CA ALA A 2 2.31 22.85 -12.65
C ALA A 2 2.23 22.78 -11.11
N LYS A 3 2.69 23.83 -10.45
CA LYS A 3 2.58 24.01 -9.01
C LYS A 3 1.54 25.08 -8.72
N VAL A 4 0.60 24.76 -7.87
CA VAL A 4 -0.43 25.69 -7.44
C VAL A 4 -0.27 25.94 -5.94
N ALA A 5 -0.19 27.21 -5.54
CA ALA A 5 -0.20 27.57 -4.12
C ALA A 5 -1.64 27.61 -3.62
N TRP A 6 -1.86 27.11 -2.40
CA TRP A 6 -3.18 27.14 -1.78
C TRP A 6 -3.39 28.43 -1.01
N GLN A 7 -4.64 28.75 -0.84
CA GLN A 7 -5.03 29.75 0.16
C GLN A 7 -4.91 29.14 1.58
N ALA A 8 -4.67 30.01 2.55
CA ALA A 8 -4.63 29.60 3.95
C ALA A 8 -5.96 28.95 4.36
N GLY A 9 -5.89 27.84 5.06
CA GLY A 9 -7.05 27.07 5.52
C GLY A 9 -7.47 25.90 4.64
N ILE A 10 -6.79 25.65 3.53
CA ILE A 10 -7.00 24.47 2.70
C ILE A 10 -5.86 23.48 2.96
N ASP A 11 -6.14 22.39 3.67
CA ASP A 11 -5.14 21.40 4.05
C ASP A 11 -4.97 20.29 3.01
N TYR A 12 -6.01 20.00 2.24
CA TYR A 12 -6.01 18.90 1.30
C TYR A 12 -6.95 19.13 0.13
N VAL A 13 -6.46 18.88 -1.06
CA VAL A 13 -7.27 18.81 -2.28
C VAL A 13 -6.89 17.55 -3.05
N SER A 14 -7.88 16.79 -3.46
CA SER A 14 -7.69 15.63 -4.32
C SER A 14 -8.74 15.61 -5.41
N GLY A 15 -8.44 14.93 -6.48
CA GLY A 15 -9.37 14.75 -7.57
C GLY A 15 -8.67 14.41 -8.88
N ALA A 16 -9.47 14.25 -9.92
CA ALA A 16 -8.99 13.99 -11.26
C ALA A 16 -9.60 15.00 -12.23
N LEU A 17 -8.77 15.54 -13.09
CA LEU A 17 -9.18 16.43 -14.18
C LEU A 17 -8.79 15.80 -15.51
N CYS A 18 -9.60 16.02 -16.53
CA CYS A 18 -9.18 15.74 -17.89
C CYS A 18 -8.01 16.64 -18.29
N LYS A 19 -7.09 16.15 -19.11
CA LYS A 19 -5.99 16.98 -19.66
C LYS A 19 -6.45 18.21 -20.41
N CYS A 20 -7.67 18.23 -20.92
CA CYS A 20 -8.29 19.41 -21.54
C CYS A 20 -8.81 20.45 -20.53
N GLY A 21 -8.67 20.22 -19.23
CA GLY A 21 -9.18 21.09 -18.15
C GLY A 21 -10.68 20.97 -17.90
N LYS A 22 -11.40 20.10 -18.59
CA LYS A 22 -12.85 19.89 -18.41
C LYS A 22 -13.09 18.68 -17.48
N LYS A 23 -14.23 18.66 -16.85
CA LYS A 23 -14.65 17.59 -15.95
C LYS A 23 -14.90 16.28 -16.72
N GLU A 24 -14.44 15.18 -16.19
CA GLU A 24 -14.67 13.84 -16.78
C GLU A 24 -16.16 13.52 -16.99
N PRO A 25 -16.48 12.61 -17.94
CA PRO A 25 -15.59 11.72 -18.71
C PRO A 25 -15.18 12.31 -20.08
N HIS A 26 -13.89 12.35 -20.35
CA HIS A 26 -13.33 12.77 -21.64
C HIS A 26 -12.26 11.81 -22.15
N LYS A 27 -12.06 11.77 -23.47
CA LYS A 27 -11.11 10.88 -24.14
C LYS A 27 -9.64 11.34 -24.08
N HIS A 28 -9.33 12.45 -23.40
CA HIS A 28 -8.03 13.10 -23.49
C HIS A 28 -7.00 12.66 -22.43
N GLY A 29 -7.33 11.67 -21.62
CA GLY A 29 -6.49 11.24 -20.51
C GLY A 29 -6.73 12.10 -19.25
N ARG A 30 -6.25 11.59 -18.14
CA ARG A 30 -6.51 12.15 -16.81
C ARG A 30 -5.27 12.79 -16.24
N MET A 31 -5.45 13.90 -15.55
CA MET A 31 -4.45 14.48 -14.67
C MET A 31 -4.92 14.34 -13.23
N LEU A 32 -4.09 13.80 -12.39
CA LEU A 32 -4.37 13.66 -10.97
C LEU A 32 -3.91 14.90 -10.22
N LEU A 33 -4.81 15.44 -9.41
CA LEU A 33 -4.47 16.43 -8.41
C LEU A 33 -3.88 15.73 -7.20
N ALA A 34 -2.65 16.04 -6.88
CA ALA A 34 -1.97 15.48 -5.74
C ALA A 34 -1.35 16.57 -4.88
N THR A 35 -1.44 16.41 -3.57
CA THR A 35 -0.76 17.28 -2.62
C THR A 35 0.56 16.67 -2.20
N HIS A 36 1.59 17.48 -2.15
CA HIS A 36 2.87 17.10 -1.61
C HIS A 36 3.14 17.86 -0.32
N ARG A 37 3.18 17.15 0.78
CA ARG A 37 3.56 17.71 2.07
C ARG A 37 5.06 17.58 2.23
N ARG A 38 5.78 18.67 2.22
CA ARG A 38 7.19 18.67 2.61
C ARG A 38 7.33 18.52 4.13
N ALA A 39 8.35 17.80 4.55
CA ALA A 39 8.71 17.75 5.96
C ALA A 39 8.94 19.17 6.52
N ALA A 40 8.47 19.40 7.74
CA ALA A 40 8.36 20.71 8.37
C ALA A 40 9.71 21.36 8.77
N THR A 41 10.82 21.02 8.13
CA THR A 41 12.15 21.51 8.46
C THR A 41 12.52 22.82 7.74
N THR A 42 11.66 23.30 6.85
CA THR A 42 11.89 24.56 6.14
C THR A 42 10.69 25.48 6.30
N SER A 43 10.94 26.76 6.40
CA SER A 43 9.93 27.83 6.48
C SER A 43 8.94 27.82 5.31
N ASP A 44 9.26 27.14 4.23
CA ASP A 44 8.42 26.95 3.05
C ASP A 44 7.63 25.64 3.10
N SER A 45 7.28 25.16 4.27
CA SER A 45 6.49 23.95 4.48
C SER A 45 5.02 24.11 4.04
N CYS A 46 4.77 24.81 2.98
CA CYS A 46 3.45 24.90 2.41
C CYS A 46 3.10 23.62 1.66
N ASN A 47 1.90 23.15 1.88
CA ASN A 47 1.30 22.12 1.04
C ASN A 47 1.22 22.65 -0.40
N ARG A 48 1.85 21.95 -1.32
CA ARG A 48 1.80 22.33 -2.73
C ARG A 48 0.89 21.36 -3.47
N LEU A 49 0.05 21.93 -4.30
CA LEU A 49 -0.79 21.16 -5.20
C LEU A 49 -0.02 20.91 -6.50
N TYR A 50 0.01 19.65 -6.91
CA TYR A 50 0.61 19.22 -8.17
C TYR A 50 -0.45 18.62 -9.07
N LEU A 51 -0.40 18.98 -10.35
CA LEU A 51 -1.08 18.24 -11.39
C LEU A 51 -0.12 17.19 -11.93
N ARG A 52 -0.50 15.93 -11.81
CA ARG A 52 0.25 14.80 -12.36
C ARG A 52 -0.54 14.19 -13.49
N ASP A 53 0.15 13.86 -14.56
CA ASP A 53 -0.42 12.90 -15.49
C ASP A 53 -0.77 11.63 -14.74
N GLU A 54 -1.97 11.10 -14.95
CA GLU A 54 -2.27 9.73 -14.57
C GLU A 54 -1.29 8.87 -15.35
N SER A 55 -0.22 8.51 -14.67
CA SER A 55 0.90 7.86 -15.31
C SER A 55 0.43 6.57 -15.97
N ASN A 56 0.99 6.30 -17.10
CA ASN A 56 0.98 4.98 -17.73
C ASN A 56 1.71 3.99 -16.82
N PHE A 57 1.12 3.74 -15.65
CA PHE A 57 1.66 2.78 -14.69
C PHE A 57 1.39 1.38 -15.22
N VAL A 58 2.27 0.95 -16.11
CA VAL A 58 2.25 -0.41 -16.62
C VAL A 58 2.81 -1.31 -15.53
N LYS A 59 1.97 -2.22 -15.04
CA LYS A 59 2.42 -3.26 -14.09
C LYS A 59 3.49 -4.10 -14.79
N SER A 60 4.63 -4.25 -14.15
CA SER A 60 5.68 -5.13 -14.65
C SER A 60 5.12 -6.55 -14.88
N GLY A 61 5.38 -7.09 -16.06
CA GLY A 61 5.04 -8.46 -16.44
C GLY A 61 6.16 -9.48 -16.17
N SER A 62 7.26 -9.08 -15.51
CA SER A 62 8.32 -10.01 -15.18
C SER A 62 7.81 -11.16 -14.30
N THR A 63 8.41 -12.34 -14.45
CA THR A 63 8.01 -13.54 -13.69
C THR A 63 8.07 -13.29 -12.18
N ASN A 64 9.12 -12.62 -11.70
CA ASN A 64 9.24 -12.25 -10.30
C ASN A 64 8.14 -11.29 -9.82
N ALA A 65 7.78 -10.30 -10.64
CA ALA A 65 6.73 -9.35 -10.29
C ALA A 65 5.34 -10.00 -10.27
N VAL A 66 5.07 -10.89 -11.20
CA VAL A 66 3.83 -11.69 -11.22
C VAL A 66 3.75 -12.58 -9.99
N TRP A 67 4.83 -13.31 -9.68
CA TRP A 67 4.91 -14.14 -8.48
C TRP A 67 4.68 -13.32 -7.20
N ALA A 68 5.33 -12.17 -7.07
CA ALA A 68 5.20 -11.31 -5.88
C ALA A 68 3.75 -10.83 -5.67
N ARG A 69 3.06 -10.45 -6.74
CA ARG A 69 1.64 -10.05 -6.66
C ARG A 69 0.73 -11.22 -6.26
N SER A 70 0.94 -12.37 -6.87
CA SER A 70 0.18 -13.59 -6.56
C SER A 70 0.43 -14.02 -5.11
N ARG A 71 1.67 -13.95 -4.65
CA ARG A 71 2.04 -14.21 -3.27
C ARG A 71 1.32 -13.29 -2.30
N PHE A 72 1.36 -11.99 -2.56
CA PHE A 72 0.70 -11.01 -1.69
C PHE A 72 -0.80 -11.28 -1.55
N GLN A 73 -1.48 -11.52 -2.66
CA GLN A 73 -2.91 -11.81 -2.66
C GLN A 73 -3.24 -13.11 -1.93
N ALA A 74 -2.54 -14.19 -2.25
CA ALA A 74 -2.76 -15.49 -1.62
C ALA A 74 -2.47 -15.47 -0.12
N VAL A 75 -1.38 -14.83 0.29
CA VAL A 75 -1.03 -14.70 1.71
C VAL A 75 -2.05 -13.84 2.45
N ALA A 76 -2.57 -12.78 1.84
CA ALA A 76 -3.64 -11.96 2.44
C ALA A 76 -4.90 -12.79 2.72
N GLU A 77 -5.31 -13.63 1.78
CA GLU A 77 -6.44 -14.55 1.94
C GLU A 77 -6.18 -15.58 3.04
N MET A 78 -5.00 -16.19 3.07
CA MET A 78 -4.59 -17.14 4.12
C MET A 78 -4.59 -16.50 5.51
N VAL A 79 -4.10 -15.27 5.63
CA VAL A 79 -4.10 -14.51 6.89
C VAL A 79 -5.53 -14.24 7.35
N HIS A 80 -6.40 -13.83 6.44
CA HIS A 80 -7.80 -13.60 6.75
C HIS A 80 -8.47 -14.88 7.27
N ASP A 81 -8.35 -15.98 6.52
CA ASP A 81 -8.98 -17.26 6.88
C ASP A 81 -8.45 -17.79 8.21
N ARG A 82 -7.14 -17.69 8.43
CA ARG A 82 -6.53 -18.15 9.69
C ARG A 82 -6.94 -17.30 10.88
N SER A 83 -7.10 -16.00 10.70
CA SER A 83 -7.57 -15.10 11.77
C SER A 83 -9.02 -15.36 12.18
N MET A 84 -9.81 -15.94 11.29
CA MET A 84 -11.21 -16.31 11.54
C MET A 84 -11.40 -17.76 12.01
N ASP A 85 -10.34 -18.57 12.00
CA ASP A 85 -10.40 -19.96 12.41
C ASP A 85 -10.29 -20.10 13.93
N LEU A 86 -11.43 -20.30 14.58
CA LEU A 86 -11.53 -20.41 16.03
C LEU A 86 -10.77 -21.61 16.59
N SER A 87 -10.53 -22.65 15.79
CA SER A 87 -9.80 -23.85 16.23
C SER A 87 -8.30 -23.60 16.39
N LYS A 88 -7.75 -22.66 15.63
CA LYS A 88 -6.32 -22.35 15.59
C LYS A 88 -5.94 -21.09 16.36
N ILE A 89 -6.88 -20.20 16.60
CA ILE A 89 -6.60 -18.86 17.15
C ILE A 89 -5.92 -18.91 18.52
N THR A 90 -6.33 -19.83 19.38
CA THR A 90 -5.75 -19.97 20.72
C THR A 90 -4.30 -20.42 20.67
N GLN A 91 -4.00 -21.43 19.85
CA GLN A 91 -2.64 -21.91 19.67
C GLN A 91 -1.75 -20.87 18.99
N ASP A 92 -2.27 -20.17 18.00
CA ASP A 92 -1.56 -19.08 17.32
C ASP A 92 -1.23 -17.93 18.26
N GLN A 93 -2.12 -17.59 19.20
CA GLN A 93 -1.86 -16.59 20.22
C GLN A 93 -0.75 -17.03 21.18
N ILE A 94 -0.74 -18.29 21.61
CA ILE A 94 0.31 -18.85 22.47
C ILE A 94 1.66 -18.78 21.75
N ASP A 95 1.71 -19.22 20.50
CA ASP A 95 2.93 -19.22 19.69
C ASP A 95 3.44 -17.80 19.42
N PHE A 96 2.53 -16.86 19.18
CA PHE A 96 2.85 -15.45 19.05
C PHE A 96 3.49 -14.89 20.34
N LEU A 97 2.90 -15.12 21.48
CA LEU A 97 3.42 -14.63 22.76
C LEU A 97 4.79 -15.23 23.08
N ALA A 98 5.02 -16.49 22.74
CA ALA A 98 6.29 -17.16 22.93
C ALA A 98 7.43 -16.52 22.12
N GLN A 99 7.15 -16.02 20.91
CA GLN A 99 8.18 -15.42 20.05
C GLN A 99 8.27 -13.89 20.16
N ARG A 100 7.27 -13.21 20.74
CA ARG A 100 7.17 -11.74 20.78
C ARG A 100 8.37 -11.06 21.42
N ASN A 101 8.93 -11.66 22.47
CA ASN A 101 10.02 -11.11 23.25
C ASN A 101 11.40 -11.31 22.60
N ASN A 102 11.50 -12.11 21.56
CA ASN A 102 12.73 -12.29 20.81
C ASN A 102 13.09 -11.03 20.02
N PRO A 103 14.39 -10.64 19.94
CA PRO A 103 14.80 -9.45 19.18
C PRO A 103 14.35 -9.47 17.70
N ARG A 104 14.27 -10.66 17.11
CA ARG A 104 13.80 -10.88 15.73
C ARG A 104 12.33 -11.31 15.64
N GLY A 105 11.65 -11.36 16.76
CA GLY A 105 10.24 -11.76 16.83
C GLY A 105 9.30 -10.72 16.28
N LYS A 106 8.13 -11.17 15.80
CA LYS A 106 7.08 -10.28 15.34
C LYS A 106 6.38 -9.65 16.54
N LYS A 107 6.17 -8.34 16.48
CA LYS A 107 5.64 -7.57 17.60
C LYS A 107 4.13 -7.44 17.61
N THR A 108 3.46 -7.71 16.50
CA THR A 108 2.01 -7.69 16.38
C THR A 108 1.48 -9.03 15.88
N MET A 109 0.27 -9.37 16.26
CA MET A 109 -0.39 -10.61 15.83
C MET A 109 -0.55 -10.65 14.31
N LYS A 110 -0.90 -9.51 13.70
CA LYS A 110 -1.01 -9.37 12.25
C LYS A 110 0.32 -9.67 11.54
N ALA A 111 1.42 -9.10 12.01
CA ALA A 111 2.74 -9.35 11.45
C ALA A 111 3.16 -10.82 11.60
N TYR A 112 2.78 -11.45 12.71
CA TYR A 112 3.02 -12.87 12.94
C TYR A 112 2.25 -13.75 11.96
N TYR A 113 0.96 -13.46 11.72
CA TYR A 113 0.17 -14.19 10.72
C TYR A 113 0.75 -14.03 9.31
N TRP A 114 1.16 -12.84 8.92
CA TRP A 114 1.82 -12.63 7.63
C TRP A 114 3.11 -13.41 7.50
N TYR A 115 3.86 -13.55 8.57
CA TYR A 115 5.10 -14.32 8.59
C TYR A 115 4.84 -15.82 8.41
N ILE A 116 3.95 -16.41 9.19
CA ILE A 116 3.68 -17.86 9.11
C ILE A 116 2.99 -18.25 7.81
N CYS A 117 1.99 -17.50 7.37
CA CYS A 117 1.31 -17.74 6.10
C CYS A 117 2.24 -17.51 4.90
N GLY A 118 3.11 -16.51 4.97
CA GLY A 118 4.11 -16.26 3.94
C GLY A 118 5.11 -17.41 3.80
N ARG A 119 5.57 -17.97 4.91
CA ARG A 119 6.45 -19.15 4.89
C ARG A 119 5.76 -20.38 4.31
N GLU A 120 4.52 -20.60 4.67
CA GLU A 120 3.72 -21.71 4.15
C GLU A 120 3.52 -21.58 2.63
N TYR A 121 3.18 -20.39 2.16
CA TYR A 121 3.07 -20.12 0.72
C TYR A 121 4.39 -20.33 -0.01
N ASP A 122 5.48 -19.83 0.52
CA ASP A 122 6.80 -19.93 -0.11
C ASP A 122 7.30 -21.39 -0.20
N ALA A 123 6.91 -22.23 0.75
CA ALA A 123 7.20 -23.66 0.71
C ALA A 123 6.45 -24.38 -0.42
N GLN A 124 5.24 -23.94 -0.72
CA GLN A 124 4.41 -24.51 -1.80
C GLN A 124 4.70 -23.90 -3.17
N HIS A 125 5.10 -22.64 -3.20
CA HIS A 125 5.32 -21.86 -4.42
C HIS A 125 6.70 -21.16 -4.38
N PRO A 126 7.78 -21.90 -4.67
CA PRO A 126 9.11 -21.33 -4.62
C PRO A 126 9.26 -20.16 -5.61
N ARG A 127 10.06 -19.21 -5.24
CA ARG A 127 10.34 -18.04 -6.08
C ARG A 127 11.04 -18.49 -7.37
N PRO A 128 10.54 -18.03 -8.52
CA PRO A 128 11.17 -18.35 -9.82
C PRO A 128 12.57 -17.73 -9.98
#